data_2f949fb7e54278cdcf0c6c73560d2dd5
#
_entry.id   2f949fb7e54278cdcf0c6c73560d2dd5
#
_cell.length_a   1.000
_cell.length_b   1.000
_cell.length_c   1.000
_cell.angle_alpha   90.00
_cell.angle_beta   90.00
_cell.angle_gamma   90.00
#
_symmetry.space_group_name_H-M   'P 1'
#
loop_
_entity.id
_entity.type
_entity.pdbx_description
1 polymer ?
#
loop_
_entity_poly.entity_id
_entity_poly.type
_entity_poly.pdbx_seq_one_letter_code
_entity_poly.pdbx_strand_id
1 'polypeptide(L)'
;IPRSQGMMIGYIMDNQGQNIFQKDIEAEFHLSGATVTNMLKSLEKNGYIVRTPMENDARLKRIELTQKALDHENRVRENIMVIEEAMHEGFSKEEFNMMLGFLDRVIDNMEKLNK
;
A
#
# COMPACT_ATOMS: atom_id res chain seq x y z
N ILE A 1 -4.33 11.83 3.86
CA ILE A 1 -4.60 10.42 4.20
C ILE A 1 -3.48 9.90 5.09
N PRO A 2 -3.79 9.25 6.22
CA PRO A 2 -2.76 8.61 7.02
C PRO A 2 -1.99 7.58 6.20
N ARG A 3 -0.69 7.44 6.50
CA ARG A 3 0.20 6.55 5.75
C ARG A 3 -0.31 5.11 5.67
N SER A 4 -0.81 4.58 6.79
CA SER A 4 -1.32 3.21 6.83
C SER A 4 -2.52 3.00 5.91
N GLN A 5 -3.41 3.99 5.82
CA GLN A 5 -4.55 3.92 4.91
C GLN A 5 -4.11 4.05 3.45
N GLY A 6 -3.11 4.88 3.18
CA GLY A 6 -2.51 4.98 1.84
C GLY A 6 -1.91 3.66 1.39
N MET A 7 -1.21 2.97 2.27
CA MET A 7 -0.65 1.64 1.98
C MET A 7 -1.76 0.63 1.68
N MET A 8 -2.87 0.71 2.39
CA MET A 8 -4.03 -0.15 2.18
C MET A 8 -4.65 0.07 0.80
N ILE A 9 -4.80 1.33 0.38
CA ILE A 9 -5.27 1.69 -0.96
C ILE A 9 -4.35 1.09 -2.02
N GLY A 10 -3.04 1.21 -1.84
CA GLY A 10 -2.04 0.65 -2.75
C GLY A 10 -2.18 -0.87 -2.90
N TYR A 11 -2.37 -1.57 -1.77
CA TYR A 11 -2.57 -3.02 -1.77
C TYR A 11 -3.83 -3.40 -2.56
N ILE A 12 -4.94 -2.70 -2.34
CA ILE A 12 -6.19 -2.98 -3.04
C ILE A 12 -6.02 -2.73 -4.54
N MET A 13 -5.33 -1.66 -4.91
CA MET A 13 -5.06 -1.35 -6.31
C MET A 13 -4.22 -2.43 -6.99
N ASP A 14 -3.19 -2.92 -6.30
CA ASP A 14 -2.31 -3.96 -6.86
C ASP A 14 -3.02 -5.31 -7.04
N ASN A 15 -4.13 -5.50 -6.35
CA ASN A 15 -4.89 -6.75 -6.39
C ASN A 15 -6.25 -6.59 -7.08
N GLN A 16 -6.41 -5.55 -7.89
CA GLN A 16 -7.63 -5.38 -8.69
C GLN A 16 -7.82 -6.59 -9.62
N GLY A 17 -9.06 -6.96 -9.82
CA GLY A 17 -9.40 -8.15 -10.57
C GLY A 17 -9.60 -9.38 -9.69
N GLN A 18 -9.24 -9.29 -8.42
CA GLN A 18 -9.52 -10.31 -7.41
C GLN A 18 -10.52 -9.74 -6.41
N ASN A 19 -11.31 -10.60 -5.80
CA ASN A 19 -12.18 -10.18 -4.70
C ASN A 19 -11.33 -10.00 -3.45
N ILE A 20 -11.36 -8.81 -2.87
CA ILE A 20 -10.61 -8.48 -1.65
C ILE A 20 -11.60 -8.30 -0.52
N PHE A 21 -11.35 -8.99 0.58
CA PHE A 21 -12.14 -8.92 1.80
C PHE A 21 -11.30 -8.40 2.96
N GLN A 22 -11.97 -8.01 4.03
CA GLN A 22 -11.27 -7.52 5.23
C GLN A 22 -10.21 -8.49 5.74
N LYS A 23 -10.47 -9.79 5.70
CA LYS A 23 -9.52 -10.80 6.17
C LYS A 23 -8.19 -10.76 5.40
N ASP A 24 -8.25 -10.45 4.11
CA ASP A 24 -7.05 -10.37 3.28
C ASP A 24 -6.17 -9.21 3.75
N ILE A 25 -6.80 -8.10 4.11
CA ILE A 25 -6.08 -6.91 4.60
C ILE A 25 -5.49 -7.18 5.98
N GLU A 26 -6.25 -7.83 6.86
CA GLU A 26 -5.75 -8.22 8.19
C GLU A 26 -4.49 -9.08 8.07
N ALA A 27 -4.52 -10.06 7.17
CA ALA A 27 -3.39 -10.96 6.95
C ALA A 27 -2.19 -10.23 6.35
N GLU A 28 -2.42 -9.41 5.33
CA GLU A 28 -1.33 -8.70 4.63
C GLU A 28 -0.60 -7.73 5.54
N PHE A 29 -1.33 -6.97 6.35
CA PHE A 29 -0.74 -5.93 7.19
C PHE A 29 -0.50 -6.36 8.63
N HIS A 30 -0.84 -7.60 8.98
CA HIS A 30 -0.70 -8.13 10.34
C HIS A 30 -1.42 -7.26 11.38
N LEU A 31 -2.65 -6.85 11.05
CA LEU A 31 -3.47 -6.00 11.91
C LEU A 31 -4.66 -6.77 12.46
N SER A 32 -5.14 -6.33 13.62
CA SER A 32 -6.35 -6.91 14.22
C SER A 32 -7.59 -6.54 13.42
N GLY A 33 -8.65 -7.35 13.55
CA GLY A 33 -9.93 -7.06 12.90
C GLY A 33 -10.51 -5.73 13.33
N ALA A 34 -10.39 -5.37 14.60
CA ALA A 34 -10.89 -4.08 15.11
C ALA A 34 -10.19 -2.90 14.45
N THR A 35 -8.86 -2.98 14.32
CA THR A 35 -8.07 -1.94 13.66
C THR A 35 -8.46 -1.79 12.20
N VAL A 36 -8.54 -2.89 11.47
CA VAL A 36 -8.90 -2.87 10.04
C VAL A 36 -10.33 -2.35 9.86
N THR A 37 -11.27 -2.76 10.72
CA THR A 37 -12.65 -2.28 10.68
C THR A 37 -12.69 -0.74 10.77
N ASN A 38 -11.94 -0.17 11.71
CA ASN A 38 -11.91 1.28 11.90
C ASN A 38 -11.28 1.99 10.69
N MET A 39 -10.22 1.42 10.14
CA MET A 39 -9.56 1.99 8.95
C MET A 39 -10.48 1.94 7.73
N LEU A 40 -11.17 0.83 7.52
CA LEU A 40 -12.11 0.69 6.41
C LEU A 40 -13.30 1.65 6.53
N LYS A 41 -13.81 1.83 7.76
CA LYS A 41 -14.88 2.82 7.99
C LYS A 41 -14.44 4.22 7.63
N SER A 42 -13.21 4.59 7.99
CA SER A 42 -12.64 5.89 7.66
C SER A 42 -12.48 6.06 6.14
N LEU A 43 -11.94 5.05 5.45
CA LEU A 43 -11.78 5.08 4.00
C LEU A 43 -13.13 5.17 3.28
N GLU A 44 -14.13 4.44 3.77
CA GLU A 44 -15.47 4.47 3.21
C GLU A 44 -16.13 5.84 3.41
N LYS A 45 -16.03 6.37 4.62
CA LYS A 45 -16.57 7.70 4.95
C LYS A 45 -15.98 8.79 4.07
N ASN A 46 -14.69 8.70 3.79
CA ASN A 46 -13.97 9.70 2.99
C ASN A 46 -14.08 9.43 1.48
N GLY A 47 -14.83 8.43 1.07
CA GLY A 47 -15.14 8.18 -0.33
C GLY A 47 -14.04 7.46 -1.11
N TYR A 48 -13.12 6.78 -0.43
CA TYR A 48 -12.04 6.06 -1.10
C TYR A 48 -12.38 4.62 -1.44
N ILE A 49 -13.28 3.99 -0.68
CA ILE A 49 -13.70 2.61 -0.94
C ILE A 49 -15.21 2.49 -0.87
N VAL A 50 -15.72 1.44 -1.51
CA VAL A 50 -17.08 0.93 -1.31
C VAL A 50 -16.99 -0.53 -0.91
N ARG A 51 -17.92 -0.98 -0.08
CA ARG A 51 -18.03 -2.38 0.33
C ARG A 51 -19.34 -2.95 -0.17
N THR A 52 -19.26 -4.02 -0.96
CA THR A 52 -20.44 -4.62 -1.59
C THR A 52 -20.61 -6.04 -1.08
N PRO A 53 -21.78 -6.40 -0.53
CA PRO A 53 -22.04 -7.77 -0.10
C PRO A 53 -21.94 -8.74 -1.28
N MET A 54 -21.39 -9.92 -1.03
CA MET A 54 -21.34 -10.99 -2.03
C MET A 54 -22.71 -11.64 -2.19
N GLU A 55 -23.06 -12.02 -3.40
CA GLU A 55 -24.35 -12.64 -3.70
C GLU A 55 -24.59 -13.92 -2.90
N ASN A 56 -23.54 -14.71 -2.69
CA ASN A 56 -23.63 -16.00 -2.01
C ASN A 56 -23.60 -15.90 -0.50
N ASP A 57 -23.05 -14.82 0.04
CA ASP A 57 -22.93 -14.62 1.49
C ASP A 57 -22.83 -13.12 1.78
N ALA A 58 -23.92 -12.54 2.26
CA ALA A 58 -23.99 -11.12 2.53
C ALA A 58 -23.07 -10.67 3.68
N ARG A 59 -22.54 -11.61 4.49
CA ARG A 59 -21.58 -11.29 5.55
C ARG A 59 -20.21 -10.98 4.98
N LEU A 60 -19.90 -11.51 3.78
CA LEU A 60 -18.66 -11.23 3.06
C LEU A 60 -18.88 -9.99 2.20
N LYS A 61 -18.13 -8.93 2.48
CA LYS A 61 -18.22 -7.69 1.72
C LYS A 61 -16.93 -7.49 0.94
N ARG A 62 -17.07 -7.45 -0.39
CA ARG A 62 -15.99 -7.16 -1.30
C ARG A 62 -15.62 -5.68 -1.18
N ILE A 63 -14.32 -5.39 -1.10
CA ILE A 63 -13.79 -4.04 -0.98
C ILE A 63 -13.29 -3.59 -2.35
N GLU A 64 -13.78 -2.44 -2.81
CA GLU A 64 -13.39 -1.88 -4.09
C GLU A 64 -12.99 -0.42 -3.93
N LEU A 65 -12.01 0.01 -4.73
CA LEU A 65 -11.61 1.41 -4.76
C LEU A 65 -12.59 2.21 -5.60
N THR A 66 -12.85 3.44 -5.15
CA THR A 66 -13.61 4.42 -5.94
C THR A 66 -12.68 5.10 -6.94
N GLN A 67 -13.26 5.84 -7.90
CA GLN A 67 -12.47 6.61 -8.83
C GLN A 67 -11.58 7.64 -8.12
N LYS A 68 -12.10 8.22 -7.04
CA LYS A 68 -11.34 9.14 -6.17
C LYS A 68 -10.06 8.49 -5.66
N ALA A 69 -10.16 7.25 -5.19
CA ALA A 69 -9.01 6.50 -4.68
C ALA A 69 -8.03 6.17 -5.79
N LEU A 70 -8.51 5.75 -6.95
CA LEU A 70 -7.67 5.45 -8.11
C LEU A 70 -6.88 6.68 -8.56
N ASP A 71 -7.54 7.82 -8.64
CA ASP A 71 -6.88 9.08 -9.04
C ASP A 71 -5.83 9.49 -8.02
N HIS A 72 -6.13 9.36 -6.73
CA HIS A 72 -5.18 9.66 -5.66
C HIS A 72 -3.94 8.76 -5.75
N GLU A 73 -4.14 7.45 -5.89
CA GLU A 73 -3.05 6.49 -5.96
C GLU A 73 -2.19 6.69 -7.21
N ASN A 74 -2.81 7.01 -8.34
CA ASN A 74 -2.08 7.30 -9.57
C ASN A 74 -1.18 8.54 -9.41
N ARG A 75 -1.67 9.58 -8.74
CA ARG A 75 -0.85 10.78 -8.46
C ARG A 75 0.33 10.45 -7.56
N VAL A 76 0.11 9.62 -6.52
CA VAL A 76 1.18 9.19 -5.62
C VAL A 76 2.26 8.43 -6.39
N ARG A 77 1.85 7.50 -7.24
CA ARG A 77 2.78 6.68 -8.05
C ARG A 77 3.55 7.51 -9.08
N GLU A 78 2.89 8.48 -9.70
CA GLU A 78 3.55 9.41 -10.62
C GLU A 78 4.61 10.24 -9.90
N ASN A 79 4.31 10.74 -8.72
CA ASN A 79 5.28 11.49 -7.92
C ASN A 79 6.48 10.64 -7.51
N ILE A 80 6.25 9.38 -7.16
CA ILE A 80 7.34 8.44 -6.83
C ILE A 80 8.23 8.22 -8.05
N MET A 81 7.65 8.06 -9.24
CA MET A 81 8.41 7.88 -10.46
C MET A 81 9.29 9.08 -10.77
N VAL A 82 8.78 10.29 -10.60
CA VAL A 82 9.55 11.52 -10.79
C VAL A 82 10.75 11.57 -9.85
N ILE A 83 10.52 11.22 -8.58
CA ILE A 83 11.60 11.20 -7.58
C ILE A 83 12.65 10.14 -7.94
N GLU A 84 12.21 8.94 -8.32
CA GLU A 84 13.12 7.86 -8.70
C GLU A 84 13.98 8.25 -9.91
N GLU A 85 13.38 8.85 -10.93
CA GLU A 85 14.14 9.33 -12.10
C GLU A 85 15.19 10.36 -11.71
N ALA A 86 14.82 11.31 -10.84
CA ALA A 86 15.75 12.31 -10.33
C ALA A 86 16.92 11.69 -9.56
N MET A 87 16.62 10.65 -8.75
CA MET A 87 17.66 9.95 -7.98
C MET A 87 18.65 9.19 -8.87
N HIS A 88 18.20 8.71 -10.02
CA HIS A 88 19.05 7.96 -10.95
C HIS A 88 19.90 8.84 -11.86
N GLU A 89 19.60 10.11 -11.93
CA GLU A 89 20.31 11.01 -12.85
C GLU A 89 21.81 11.03 -12.57
N GLY A 90 22.60 10.81 -13.64
CA GLY A 90 24.04 10.81 -13.55
C GLY A 90 24.66 9.50 -13.10
N PHE A 91 23.84 8.50 -12.78
CA PHE A 91 24.32 7.18 -12.38
C PHE A 91 23.99 6.13 -13.42
N SER A 92 24.92 5.20 -13.65
CA SER A 92 24.58 3.99 -14.39
C SER A 92 23.71 3.09 -13.51
N LYS A 93 23.03 2.14 -14.14
CA LYS A 93 22.21 1.16 -13.41
C LYS A 93 23.07 0.37 -12.41
N GLU A 94 24.27 -0.01 -12.83
CA GLU A 94 25.21 -0.76 -11.99
C GLU A 94 25.65 0.07 -10.78
N GLU A 95 25.99 1.34 -11.00
CA GLU A 95 26.39 2.24 -9.92
C GLU A 95 25.27 2.42 -8.90
N PHE A 96 24.06 2.62 -9.37
CA PHE A 96 22.91 2.81 -8.49
C PHE A 96 22.63 1.55 -7.67
N ASN A 97 22.68 0.37 -8.31
CA ASN A 97 22.50 -0.90 -7.62
C ASN A 97 23.61 -1.17 -6.59
N MET A 98 24.83 -0.77 -6.90
CA MET A 98 25.96 -0.89 -5.98
C MET A 98 25.73 -0.02 -4.74
N MET A 99 25.26 1.20 -4.94
CA MET A 99 24.92 2.11 -3.84
C MET A 99 23.84 1.51 -2.95
N LEU A 100 22.78 0.95 -3.53
CA LEU A 100 21.72 0.30 -2.77
C LEU A 100 22.25 -0.85 -1.92
N GLY A 101 23.17 -1.65 -2.48
CA GLY A 101 23.83 -2.74 -1.75
C GLY A 101 24.64 -2.23 -0.57
N PHE A 102 25.34 -1.12 -0.73
CA PHE A 102 26.08 -0.50 0.37
C PHE A 102 25.15 0.03 1.46
N LEU A 103 24.04 0.64 1.08
CA LEU A 103 23.03 1.12 2.04
C LEU A 103 22.44 -0.04 2.84
N ASP A 104 22.15 -1.16 2.18
CA ASP A 104 21.64 -2.35 2.87
C ASP A 104 22.65 -2.86 3.93
N ARG A 105 23.93 -2.82 3.62
CA ARG A 105 24.97 -3.19 4.58
C ARG A 105 25.02 -2.24 5.77
N VAL A 106 24.84 -0.94 5.52
CA VAL A 106 24.76 0.06 6.59
C VAL A 106 23.55 -0.21 7.49
N ILE A 107 22.40 -0.48 6.88
CA ILE A 107 21.17 -0.78 7.61
C ILE A 107 21.36 -2.03 8.47
N ASP A 108 21.93 -3.10 7.92
CA ASP A 108 22.20 -4.33 8.66
C ASP A 108 23.11 -4.08 9.87
N ASN A 109 24.14 -3.24 9.70
CA ASN A 109 25.03 -2.89 10.79
C ASN A 109 24.30 -2.13 11.89
N MET A 110 23.39 -1.23 11.51
CA MET A 110 22.62 -0.47 12.49
C MET A 110 21.62 -1.34 13.25
N GLU A 111 21.01 -2.31 12.58
CA GLU A 111 20.08 -3.24 13.20
C GLU A 111 20.77 -4.10 14.26
N LYS A 112 22.04 -4.44 14.09
CA LYS A 112 22.80 -5.21 15.07
C LYS A 112 22.97 -4.47 16.40
N LEU A 113 22.93 -3.15 16.39
CA LEU A 113 23.05 -2.36 17.61
C LEU A 113 21.79 -2.45 18.50
N ASN A 114 20.67 -2.86 17.93
CA ASN A 114 19.39 -2.94 18.64
C ASN A 114 19.13 -4.32 19.25
N LYS A 115 20.07 -5.24 19.17
CA LYS A 115 19.95 -6.60 19.72
C LYS A 115 20.64 -6.75 21.06
#